data_475d47f2e576ac1a3a0803e9a37bb5eb
#
_entry.id   475d47f2e576ac1a3a0803e9a37bb5eb
#
_cell.length_a   1.000
_cell.length_b   1.000
_cell.length_c   1.000
_cell.angle_alpha   90.00
_cell.angle_beta   90.00
_cell.angle_gamma   90.00
#
_symmetry.space_group_name_H-M   'P 1'
#
loop_
_entity.id
_entity.type
_entity.pdbx_description
1 polymer ?
#
loop_
_entity_poly.entity_id
_entity_poly.type
_entity_poly.pdbx_seq_one_letter_code
_entity_poly.pdbx_strand_id
1 'polypeptide(L)'
;MKILILSCNTGGGHNAAAFALKESLEFHHHEAEVLDLMRLGRKHTSALIGGAYVKLVSVFPAGFGAAYQLGELVRRVPGKSPVYYANARLGNALADYIVQNHFDGVATTHLYPAETLTWMKQKGLLTIPCVAIATDYACIPFWEETNCDDYVIPHKDLIPEFASYGIPKEKLLPLGIPVGPHFRARRRKKMCAAISVFPRMLRCFSS
;
A
#
# COMPACT_ATOMS: atom_id res chain seq x y z
N MET A 1 5.91 -18.63 -4.82
CA MET A 1 5.32 -17.86 -3.71
C MET A 1 3.95 -17.37 -4.15
N LYS A 2 3.04 -17.25 -3.19
CA LYS A 2 1.70 -16.69 -3.39
C LYS A 2 1.61 -15.33 -2.70
N ILE A 3 1.41 -14.26 -3.45
CA ILE A 3 1.45 -12.88 -2.97
C ILE A 3 0.07 -12.25 -3.02
N LEU A 4 -0.38 -11.70 -1.90
CA LEU A 4 -1.58 -10.88 -1.85
C LEU A 4 -1.23 -9.42 -2.15
N ILE A 5 -1.94 -8.81 -3.10
CA ILE A 5 -1.78 -7.40 -3.45
C ILE A 5 -3.05 -6.68 -3.03
N LEU A 6 -2.92 -5.85 -2.01
CA LEU A 6 -4.03 -5.06 -1.49
C LEU A 6 -4.11 -3.72 -2.24
N SER A 7 -5.29 -3.42 -2.72
CA SER A 7 -5.65 -2.13 -3.30
C SER A 7 -6.89 -1.57 -2.62
N CYS A 8 -7.29 -0.38 -3.02
CA CYS A 8 -8.52 0.24 -2.60
C CYS A 8 -9.14 0.91 -3.82
N ASN A 9 -10.45 0.72 -4.04
CA ASN A 9 -11.15 1.26 -5.21
C ASN A 9 -11.46 2.76 -5.06
N THR A 10 -10.45 3.54 -4.67
CA THR A 10 -10.53 5.00 -4.50
C THR A 10 -9.97 5.77 -5.70
N GLY A 11 -9.50 5.07 -6.75
CA GLY A 11 -8.96 5.67 -7.97
C GLY A 11 -8.33 4.65 -8.91
N GLY A 12 -8.20 5.02 -10.18
CA GLY A 12 -7.65 4.12 -11.21
C GLY A 12 -6.14 3.85 -11.06
N GLY A 13 -5.38 4.81 -10.50
CA GLY A 13 -3.92 4.71 -10.41
C GLY A 13 -3.42 3.59 -9.49
N HIS A 14 -3.99 3.47 -8.29
CA HIS A 14 -3.62 2.42 -7.33
C HIS A 14 -3.95 1.02 -7.88
N ASN A 15 -5.13 0.87 -8.49
CA ASN A 15 -5.52 -0.39 -9.12
C ASN A 15 -4.61 -0.72 -10.31
N ALA A 16 -4.28 0.25 -11.16
CA ALA A 16 -3.36 0.04 -12.29
C ALA A 16 -1.98 -0.44 -11.82
N ALA A 17 -1.44 0.15 -10.75
CA ALA A 17 -0.18 -0.28 -10.15
C ALA A 17 -0.29 -1.70 -9.54
N ALA A 18 -1.40 -2.02 -8.88
CA ALA A 18 -1.64 -3.35 -8.31
C ALA A 18 -1.70 -4.43 -9.40
N PHE A 19 -2.44 -4.19 -10.49
CA PHE A 19 -2.50 -5.11 -11.61
C PHE A 19 -1.18 -5.24 -12.36
N ALA A 20 -0.44 -4.15 -12.54
CA ALA A 20 0.90 -4.17 -13.14
C ALA A 20 1.89 -5.00 -12.29
N LEU A 21 1.80 -4.92 -10.95
CA LEU A 21 2.58 -5.75 -10.06
C LEU A 21 2.18 -7.22 -10.19
N LYS A 22 0.87 -7.53 -10.21
CA LYS A 22 0.37 -8.88 -10.42
C LYS A 22 0.92 -9.50 -11.70
N GLU A 23 0.76 -8.82 -12.85
CA GLU A 23 1.29 -9.28 -14.12
C GLU A 23 2.80 -9.53 -14.08
N SER A 24 3.55 -8.68 -13.38
CA SER A 24 4.98 -8.84 -13.20
C SER A 24 5.35 -10.08 -12.38
N LEU A 25 4.62 -10.34 -11.28
CA LEU A 25 4.84 -11.51 -10.43
C LEU A 25 4.51 -12.80 -11.17
N GLU A 26 3.38 -12.84 -11.88
CA GLU A 26 2.96 -13.99 -12.68
C GLU A 26 3.95 -14.29 -13.82
N PHE A 27 4.51 -13.26 -14.46
CA PHE A 27 5.57 -13.41 -15.45
C PHE A 27 6.83 -14.08 -14.87
N HIS A 28 7.08 -13.92 -13.56
CA HIS A 28 8.20 -14.53 -12.84
C HIS A 28 7.80 -15.81 -12.10
N HIS A 29 6.70 -16.45 -12.52
CA HIS A 29 6.20 -17.72 -11.99
C HIS A 29 5.80 -17.69 -10.51
N HIS A 30 5.34 -16.52 -10.02
CA HIS A 30 4.70 -16.38 -8.71
C HIS A 30 3.19 -16.31 -8.88
N GLU A 31 2.45 -16.83 -7.91
CA GLU A 31 1.01 -16.61 -7.83
C GLU A 31 0.74 -15.23 -7.23
N ALA A 32 -0.20 -14.49 -7.79
CA ALA A 32 -0.56 -13.18 -7.26
C ALA A 32 -2.06 -12.92 -7.35
N GLU A 33 -2.62 -12.40 -6.28
CA GLU A 33 -4.02 -12.03 -6.18
C GLU A 33 -4.17 -10.56 -5.83
N VAL A 34 -5.04 -9.84 -6.54
CA VAL A 34 -5.39 -8.45 -6.21
C VAL A 34 -6.71 -8.44 -5.49
N LEU A 35 -6.72 -7.89 -4.28
CA LEU A 35 -7.90 -7.76 -3.44
C LEU A 35 -8.14 -6.29 -3.08
N ASP A 36 -9.35 -5.82 -3.31
CA ASP A 36 -9.83 -4.58 -2.71
C ASP A 36 -10.15 -4.83 -1.23
N LEU A 37 -9.36 -4.25 -0.33
CA LEU A 37 -9.49 -4.43 1.11
C LEU A 37 -10.93 -4.14 1.62
N MET A 38 -11.59 -3.15 1.03
CA MET A 38 -12.94 -2.74 1.44
C MET A 38 -14.00 -3.83 1.22
N ARG A 39 -13.70 -4.83 0.37
CA ARG A 39 -14.61 -5.97 0.12
C ARG A 39 -14.65 -6.95 1.29
N LEU A 40 -13.66 -6.95 2.18
CA LEU A 40 -13.66 -7.76 3.40
C LEU A 40 -14.56 -7.19 4.50
N GLY A 41 -14.94 -5.91 4.39
CA GLY A 41 -15.89 -5.27 5.30
C GLY A 41 -17.32 -5.80 5.10
N ARG A 42 -18.12 -5.86 6.17
CA ARG A 42 -19.56 -6.11 6.05
C ARG A 42 -20.19 -5.05 5.14
N LYS A 43 -21.13 -5.47 4.27
CA LYS A 43 -21.76 -4.67 3.18
C LYS A 43 -22.24 -3.26 3.56
N HIS A 44 -22.41 -2.95 4.85
CA HIS A 44 -22.88 -1.64 5.32
C HIS A 44 -21.76 -0.67 5.74
N THR A 45 -20.54 -1.14 5.99
CA THR A 45 -19.42 -0.28 6.43
C THR A 45 -18.64 0.30 5.26
N SER A 46 -18.49 -0.44 4.17
CA SER A 46 -17.74 0.00 2.98
C SER A 46 -18.46 1.10 2.20
N ALA A 47 -19.79 1.08 2.16
CA ALA A 47 -20.59 2.08 1.45
C ALA A 47 -20.57 3.45 2.15
N LEU A 48 -20.49 3.48 3.49
CA LEU A 48 -20.55 4.73 4.26
C LEU A 48 -19.19 5.45 4.29
N ILE A 49 -18.09 4.72 4.45
CA ILE A 49 -16.75 5.30 4.59
C ILE A 49 -16.11 5.56 3.23
N GLY A 50 -16.16 4.59 2.31
CA GLY A 50 -15.62 4.75 0.96
C GLY A 50 -16.45 5.72 0.10
N GLY A 51 -17.78 5.65 0.17
CA GLY A 51 -18.67 6.51 -0.60
C GLY A 51 -18.65 7.97 -0.18
N ALA A 52 -18.52 8.28 1.11
CA ALA A 52 -18.43 9.65 1.59
C ALA A 52 -17.08 10.29 1.23
N TYR A 53 -15.97 9.54 1.37
CA TYR A 53 -14.64 10.03 1.02
C TYR A 53 -14.48 10.20 -0.50
N VAL A 54 -14.87 9.22 -1.30
CA VAL A 54 -14.83 9.30 -2.77
C VAL A 54 -15.74 10.43 -3.29
N LYS A 55 -16.95 10.61 -2.73
CA LYS A 55 -17.80 11.76 -3.06
C LYS A 55 -17.16 13.09 -2.66
N LEU A 56 -16.56 13.18 -1.48
CA LEU A 56 -15.91 14.42 -1.04
C LEU A 56 -14.75 14.79 -1.97
N VAL A 57 -13.92 13.83 -2.36
CA VAL A 57 -12.75 14.06 -3.23
C VAL A 57 -13.15 14.25 -4.70
N SER A 58 -14.17 13.56 -5.21
CA SER A 58 -14.57 13.63 -6.62
C SER A 58 -15.51 14.80 -6.92
N VAL A 59 -16.32 15.24 -5.96
CA VAL A 59 -17.30 16.34 -6.14
C VAL A 59 -16.71 17.71 -5.78
N PHE A 60 -15.61 17.74 -5.00
CA PHE A 60 -14.97 18.97 -4.55
C PHE A 60 -13.45 18.96 -4.80
N PRO A 61 -12.95 19.25 -6.03
CA PRO A 61 -11.50 19.34 -6.27
C PRO A 61 -10.82 20.41 -5.40
N ALA A 62 -11.50 21.52 -5.08
CA ALA A 62 -11.03 22.51 -4.10
C ALA A 62 -11.01 21.95 -2.66
N GLY A 63 -11.82 20.94 -2.36
CA GLY A 63 -11.83 20.25 -1.07
C GLY A 63 -10.64 19.31 -0.86
N PHE A 64 -9.95 18.90 -1.93
CA PHE A 64 -8.75 18.07 -1.81
C PHE A 64 -7.61 18.83 -1.10
N GLY A 65 -7.40 20.11 -1.45
CA GLY A 65 -6.45 20.97 -0.76
C GLY A 65 -6.82 21.17 0.71
N ALA A 66 -8.10 21.36 1.01
CA ALA A 66 -8.59 21.51 2.39
C ALA A 66 -8.47 20.18 3.17
N ALA A 67 -8.78 19.05 2.55
CA ALA A 67 -8.60 17.72 3.17
C ALA A 67 -7.12 17.42 3.42
N TYR A 68 -6.22 17.81 2.53
CA TYR A 68 -4.78 17.69 2.71
C TYR A 68 -4.31 18.56 3.89
N GLN A 69 -4.73 19.82 3.96
CA GLN A 69 -4.40 20.72 5.09
C GLN A 69 -4.96 20.22 6.42
N LEU A 70 -6.17 19.65 6.40
CA LEU A 70 -6.75 19.02 7.58
C LEU A 70 -5.95 17.78 8.00
N GLY A 71 -5.50 16.97 7.06
CA GLY A 71 -4.60 15.84 7.30
C GLY A 71 -3.29 16.29 7.96
N GLU A 72 -2.68 17.36 7.45
CA GLU A 72 -1.47 17.97 8.03
C GLU A 72 -1.71 18.52 9.46
N LEU A 73 -2.90 19.03 9.74
CA LEU A 73 -3.26 19.48 11.08
C LEU A 73 -3.48 18.30 12.04
N VAL A 74 -4.21 17.28 11.60
CA VAL A 74 -4.47 16.05 12.39
C VAL A 74 -3.18 15.32 12.69
N ARG A 75 -2.24 15.27 11.76
CA ARG A 75 -0.90 14.67 11.93
C ARG A 75 -0.12 15.28 13.11
N ARG A 76 -0.35 16.55 13.45
CA ARG A 76 0.32 17.23 14.58
C ARG A 76 -0.23 16.81 15.95
N VAL A 77 -1.38 16.14 15.97
CA VAL A 77 -1.98 15.64 17.21
C VAL A 77 -1.28 14.35 17.61
N PRO A 78 -0.80 14.19 18.85
CA PRO A 78 -0.16 12.96 19.30
C PRO A 78 -1.12 11.76 19.21
N GLY A 79 -0.62 10.63 18.66
CA GLY A 79 -1.38 9.40 18.51
C GLY A 79 -1.66 9.04 17.05
N LYS A 80 -2.43 7.98 16.85
CA LYS A 80 -2.86 7.54 15.52
C LYS A 80 -4.13 8.28 15.11
N SER A 81 -4.28 8.54 13.82
CA SER A 81 -5.44 9.23 13.25
C SER A 81 -6.74 8.43 13.40
N PRO A 82 -7.90 9.08 13.34
CA PRO A 82 -9.18 8.36 13.25
C PRO A 82 -9.26 7.45 12.02
N VAL A 83 -8.55 7.80 10.93
CA VAL A 83 -8.45 7.00 9.69
C VAL A 83 -7.76 5.67 9.97
N TYR A 84 -6.65 5.70 10.71
CA TYR A 84 -5.95 4.50 11.15
C TYR A 84 -6.88 3.52 11.90
N TYR A 85 -7.63 4.01 12.89
CA TYR A 85 -8.54 3.15 13.65
C TYR A 85 -9.72 2.64 12.82
N ALA A 86 -10.20 3.41 11.86
CA ALA A 86 -11.24 2.97 10.94
C ALA A 86 -10.75 1.81 10.06
N ASN A 87 -9.53 1.91 9.53
CA ASN A 87 -8.90 0.88 8.71
C ASN A 87 -8.51 -0.37 9.53
N ALA A 88 -8.10 -0.19 10.79
CA ALA A 88 -7.77 -1.28 11.72
C ALA A 88 -8.92 -2.29 11.92
N ARG A 89 -10.18 -1.85 11.76
CA ARG A 89 -11.36 -2.73 11.90
C ARG A 89 -11.39 -3.88 10.90
N LEU A 90 -10.69 -3.76 9.78
CA LEU A 90 -10.59 -4.80 8.77
C LEU A 90 -9.48 -5.82 9.05
N GLY A 91 -8.61 -5.54 10.04
CA GLY A 91 -7.41 -6.32 10.31
C GLY A 91 -7.68 -7.79 10.63
N ASN A 92 -8.70 -8.10 11.45
CA ASN A 92 -9.04 -9.50 11.76
C ASN A 92 -9.53 -10.26 10.52
N ALA A 93 -10.43 -9.66 9.74
CA ALA A 93 -10.94 -10.28 8.52
C ALA A 93 -9.82 -10.49 7.48
N LEU A 94 -8.87 -9.55 7.40
CA LEU A 94 -7.71 -9.69 6.54
C LEU A 94 -6.75 -10.78 7.03
N ALA A 95 -6.53 -10.89 8.34
CA ALA A 95 -5.71 -11.96 8.92
C ALA A 95 -6.28 -13.34 8.60
N ASP A 96 -7.58 -13.54 8.81
CA ASP A 96 -8.27 -14.78 8.47
C ASP A 96 -8.14 -15.09 6.98
N TYR A 97 -8.30 -14.08 6.12
CA TYR A 97 -8.17 -14.23 4.67
C TYR A 97 -6.75 -14.66 4.25
N ILE A 98 -5.72 -14.03 4.82
CA ILE A 98 -4.32 -14.36 4.56
C ILE A 98 -4.01 -15.82 4.93
N VAL A 99 -4.42 -16.22 6.14
CA VAL A 99 -4.17 -17.58 6.65
C VAL A 99 -4.93 -18.63 5.83
N GLN A 100 -6.22 -18.43 5.58
CA GLN A 100 -7.06 -19.38 4.83
C GLN A 100 -6.60 -19.59 3.40
N ASN A 101 -6.00 -18.59 2.78
CA ASN A 101 -5.52 -18.66 1.41
C ASN A 101 -4.01 -18.92 1.28
N HIS A 102 -3.30 -19.12 2.38
CA HIS A 102 -1.87 -19.48 2.43
C HIS A 102 -0.97 -18.52 1.64
N PHE A 103 -1.10 -17.21 1.90
CA PHE A 103 -0.21 -16.22 1.28
C PHE A 103 1.15 -16.19 1.96
N ASP A 104 2.21 -16.07 1.16
CA ASP A 104 3.61 -15.99 1.61
C ASP A 104 4.07 -14.55 1.86
N GLY A 105 3.37 -13.56 1.34
CA GLY A 105 3.68 -12.14 1.50
C GLY A 105 2.53 -11.25 1.06
N VAL A 106 2.55 -10.00 1.50
CA VAL A 106 1.55 -8.99 1.16
C VAL A 106 2.21 -7.74 0.59
N ALA A 107 1.68 -7.25 -0.52
CA ALA A 107 2.01 -5.93 -1.03
C ALA A 107 0.76 -5.03 -0.97
N THR A 108 0.93 -3.73 -0.84
CA THR A 108 -0.17 -2.79 -0.96
C THR A 108 0.21 -1.59 -1.81
N THR A 109 -0.71 -1.12 -2.64
CA THR A 109 -0.56 0.08 -3.46
C THR A 109 -1.30 1.29 -2.90
N HIS A 110 -1.86 1.16 -1.69
CA HIS A 110 -2.69 2.19 -1.09
C HIS A 110 -2.41 2.32 0.41
N LEU A 111 -2.52 3.55 0.92
CA LEU A 111 -2.29 3.89 2.33
C LEU A 111 -3.21 3.11 3.29
N TYR A 112 -4.51 3.00 2.99
CA TYR A 112 -5.46 2.36 3.91
C TYR A 112 -5.12 0.90 4.24
N PRO A 113 -4.82 0.03 3.26
CA PRO A 113 -4.31 -1.30 3.59
C PRO A 113 -2.98 -1.27 4.34
N ALA A 114 -2.08 -0.31 4.07
CA ALA A 114 -0.83 -0.18 4.82
C ALA A 114 -1.05 0.09 6.31
N GLU A 115 -2.04 0.93 6.66
CA GLU A 115 -2.46 1.15 8.04
C GLU A 115 -3.06 -0.11 8.68
N THR A 116 -3.89 -0.85 7.94
CA THR A 116 -4.45 -2.13 8.39
C THR A 116 -3.36 -3.14 8.68
N LEU A 117 -2.39 -3.32 7.77
CA LEU A 117 -1.23 -4.19 7.94
C LEU A 117 -0.38 -3.78 9.14
N THR A 118 -0.20 -2.48 9.34
CA THR A 118 0.53 -1.94 10.50
C THR A 118 -0.16 -2.30 11.81
N TRP A 119 -1.47 -2.15 11.89
CA TRP A 119 -2.25 -2.57 13.06
C TRP A 119 -2.14 -4.08 13.29
N MET A 120 -2.22 -4.88 12.23
CA MET A 120 -2.06 -6.33 12.32
C MET A 120 -0.68 -6.73 12.85
N LYS A 121 0.40 -6.07 12.40
CA LYS A 121 1.76 -6.29 12.94
C LYS A 121 1.83 -5.97 14.42
N GLN A 122 1.26 -4.84 14.85
CA GLN A 122 1.23 -4.46 16.28
C GLN A 122 0.45 -5.45 17.15
N LYS A 123 -0.53 -6.14 16.57
CA LYS A 123 -1.33 -7.18 17.26
C LYS A 123 -0.76 -8.59 17.13
N GLY A 124 0.36 -8.77 16.41
CA GLY A 124 0.93 -10.09 16.16
C GLY A 124 0.09 -10.97 15.20
N LEU A 125 -0.81 -10.34 14.44
CA LEU A 125 -1.71 -11.03 13.49
C LEU A 125 -1.10 -11.16 12.09
N LEU A 126 -0.02 -10.44 11.78
CA LEU A 126 0.69 -10.51 10.51
C LEU A 126 2.10 -11.03 10.75
N THR A 127 2.37 -12.26 10.32
CA THR A 127 3.66 -12.95 10.47
C THR A 127 4.44 -13.03 9.15
N ILE A 128 3.78 -12.75 8.03
CA ILE A 128 4.38 -12.72 6.70
C ILE A 128 4.85 -11.31 6.35
N PRO A 129 5.87 -11.16 5.49
CA PRO A 129 6.37 -9.86 5.08
C PRO A 129 5.33 -8.99 4.38
N CYS A 130 5.42 -7.68 4.60
CA CYS A 130 4.55 -6.71 3.94
C CYS A 130 5.33 -5.54 3.33
N VAL A 131 4.99 -5.18 2.09
CA VAL A 131 5.59 -4.08 1.35
C VAL A 131 4.53 -3.06 0.95
N ALA A 132 4.79 -1.79 1.21
CA ALA A 132 3.96 -0.70 0.73
C ALA A 132 4.56 -0.09 -0.55
N ILE A 133 3.71 0.26 -1.50
CA ILE A 133 4.09 0.88 -2.77
C ILE A 133 3.36 2.21 -2.86
N ALA A 134 4.10 3.29 -2.63
CA ALA A 134 3.58 4.64 -2.81
C ALA A 134 3.42 4.94 -4.30
N THR A 135 2.25 5.40 -4.71
CA THR A 135 1.92 5.70 -6.10
C THR A 135 1.84 7.20 -6.38
N ASP A 136 2.07 8.02 -5.35
CA ASP A 136 2.09 9.48 -5.45
C ASP A 136 3.52 10.00 -5.45
N TYR A 137 3.78 11.08 -6.22
CA TYR A 137 5.07 11.78 -6.25
C TYR A 137 5.20 12.76 -5.07
N ALA A 138 4.59 12.44 -3.94
CA ALA A 138 4.68 13.15 -2.67
C ALA A 138 4.41 12.17 -1.53
N CYS A 139 4.94 12.46 -0.34
CA CYS A 139 4.56 11.76 0.87
C CYS A 139 3.26 12.36 1.41
N ILE A 140 2.13 11.76 1.11
CA ILE A 140 0.84 12.21 1.63
C ILE A 140 0.72 11.95 3.13
N PRO A 141 -0.09 12.73 3.88
CA PRO A 141 -0.32 12.54 5.31
C PRO A 141 -0.72 11.09 5.66
N PHE A 142 -0.32 10.66 6.86
CA PHE A 142 -0.58 9.35 7.46
C PHE A 142 0.33 8.20 6.99
N TRP A 143 1.23 8.38 6.00
CA TRP A 143 2.28 7.39 5.74
C TRP A 143 3.16 7.16 6.97
N GLU A 144 3.39 8.19 7.79
CA GLU A 144 4.11 8.11 9.08
C GLU A 144 3.42 7.20 10.10
N GLU A 145 2.14 6.92 9.93
CA GLU A 145 1.40 6.02 10.80
C GLU A 145 1.63 4.54 10.48
N THR A 146 2.23 4.25 9.32
CA THR A 146 2.44 2.90 8.84
C THR A 146 3.79 2.31 9.28
N ASN A 147 3.89 0.98 9.31
CA ASN A 147 5.11 0.25 9.63
C ASN A 147 5.23 -1.04 8.80
N CYS A 148 5.29 -0.89 7.49
CA CYS A 148 5.62 -2.00 6.58
C CYS A 148 7.12 -2.34 6.68
N ASP A 149 7.50 -3.50 6.15
CA ASP A 149 8.90 -3.93 6.17
C ASP A 149 9.74 -3.11 5.20
N ASP A 150 9.20 -2.84 4.00
CA ASP A 150 9.79 -1.97 2.99
C ASP A 150 8.74 -1.04 2.37
N TYR A 151 9.21 0.08 1.81
CA TYR A 151 8.40 1.07 1.10
C TYR A 151 8.99 1.32 -0.28
N VAL A 152 8.30 0.91 -1.32
CA VAL A 152 8.64 1.28 -2.70
C VAL A 152 8.12 2.69 -2.96
N ILE A 153 9.02 3.59 -3.37
CA ILE A 153 8.69 4.98 -3.70
C ILE A 153 9.01 5.30 -5.16
N PRO A 154 8.32 6.30 -5.75
CA PRO A 154 8.42 6.60 -7.18
C PRO A 154 9.83 7.02 -7.64
N HIS A 155 10.56 7.76 -6.83
CA HIS A 155 11.88 8.28 -7.21
C HIS A 155 12.78 8.50 -5.99
N LYS A 156 14.11 8.42 -6.20
CA LYS A 156 15.12 8.63 -5.15
C LYS A 156 15.06 10.02 -4.51
N ASP A 157 14.64 11.04 -5.26
CA ASP A 157 14.57 12.41 -4.76
C ASP A 157 13.46 12.60 -3.72
N LEU A 158 12.56 11.62 -3.58
CA LEU A 158 11.53 11.60 -2.52
C LEU A 158 12.02 11.01 -1.20
N ILE A 159 13.21 10.38 -1.16
CA ILE A 159 13.76 9.81 0.08
C ILE A 159 13.82 10.83 1.22
N PRO A 160 14.32 12.08 1.02
CA PRO A 160 14.35 13.07 2.10
C PRO A 160 12.95 13.42 2.61
N GLU A 161 11.98 13.52 1.72
CA GLU A 161 10.60 13.84 2.07
C GLU A 161 9.97 12.72 2.91
N PHE A 162 9.97 11.47 2.43
CA PHE A 162 9.45 10.33 3.18
C PHE A 162 10.17 10.13 4.52
N ALA A 163 11.49 10.34 4.57
CA ALA A 163 12.24 10.29 5.81
C ALA A 163 11.87 11.40 6.80
N SER A 164 11.53 12.59 6.32
CA SER A 164 11.06 13.70 7.17
C SER A 164 9.69 13.41 7.83
N TYR A 165 8.91 12.51 7.22
CA TYR A 165 7.67 11.96 7.79
C TYR A 165 7.93 10.79 8.77
N GLY A 166 9.19 10.44 9.05
CA GLY A 166 9.56 9.44 10.04
C GLY A 166 9.68 8.01 9.50
N ILE A 167 9.61 7.81 8.18
CA ILE A 167 9.86 6.50 7.57
C ILE A 167 11.39 6.27 7.50
N PRO A 168 11.93 5.18 8.08
CA PRO A 168 13.35 4.90 8.06
C PRO A 168 13.91 4.81 6.64
N LYS A 169 15.03 5.50 6.38
CA LYS A 169 15.64 5.57 5.03
C LYS A 169 16.02 4.20 4.49
N GLU A 170 16.45 3.31 5.35
CA GLU A 170 16.82 1.93 5.01
C GLU A 170 15.66 1.08 4.50
N LYS A 171 14.43 1.49 4.79
CA LYS A 171 13.20 0.86 4.29
C LYS A 171 12.70 1.47 2.97
N LEU A 172 13.26 2.61 2.55
CA LEU A 172 12.82 3.32 1.34
C LEU A 172 13.54 2.78 0.10
N LEU A 173 12.79 2.27 -0.84
CA LEU A 173 13.26 1.65 -2.07
C LEU A 173 12.79 2.47 -3.28
N PRO A 174 13.63 3.30 -3.91
CA PRO A 174 13.25 4.17 -5.02
C PRO A 174 13.20 3.40 -6.35
N LEU A 175 12.26 2.48 -6.48
CA LEU A 175 12.15 1.56 -7.61
C LEU A 175 11.18 2.02 -8.69
N GLY A 176 10.39 3.05 -8.43
CA GLY A 176 9.35 3.54 -9.34
C GLY A 176 7.98 2.93 -9.07
N ILE A 177 6.97 3.49 -9.72
CA ILE A 177 5.60 2.97 -9.69
C ILE A 177 5.51 1.77 -10.64
N PRO A 178 4.89 0.64 -10.24
CA PRO A 178 4.66 -0.48 -11.15
C PRO A 178 3.85 -0.06 -12.37
N VAL A 179 4.32 -0.44 -13.56
CA VAL A 179 3.63 -0.21 -14.83
C VAL A 179 3.53 -1.51 -15.62
N GLY A 180 2.42 -1.68 -16.33
CA GLY A 180 2.15 -2.89 -17.10
C GLY A 180 3.19 -3.16 -18.19
N PRO A 181 3.31 -4.42 -18.63
CA PRO A 181 4.33 -4.85 -19.61
C PRO A 181 4.22 -4.15 -20.95
N HIS A 182 3.05 -3.66 -21.33
CA HIS A 182 2.85 -2.88 -22.57
C HIS A 182 3.69 -1.59 -22.60
N PHE A 183 3.95 -0.99 -21.45
CA PHE A 183 4.83 0.17 -21.33
C PHE A 183 6.31 -0.20 -21.34
N ARG A 184 6.66 -1.48 -21.09
CA ARG A 184 8.05 -1.99 -21.11
C ARG A 184 8.61 -2.13 -22.52
N ALA A 185 7.77 -2.42 -23.51
CA ALA A 185 8.20 -2.65 -24.89
C ALA A 185 8.92 -1.44 -25.52
N ARG A 186 8.70 -0.23 -25.01
CA ARG A 186 9.34 1.01 -25.48
C ARG A 186 10.63 1.41 -24.73
N ARG A 187 10.99 0.78 -23.60
CA ARG A 187 12.19 1.16 -22.79
C ARG A 187 12.92 -0.06 -22.23
N ARG A 188 13.71 -0.71 -23.07
CA ARG A 188 14.44 -1.97 -22.81
C ARG A 188 15.55 -1.92 -21.73
N LYS A 189 15.70 -0.95 -20.81
CA LYS A 189 16.91 -0.89 -19.96
C LYS A 189 16.78 -0.60 -18.46
N LYS A 190 15.62 -0.27 -17.87
CA LYS A 190 15.64 0.18 -16.45
C LYS A 190 14.60 -0.41 -15.49
N MET A 191 13.81 -1.42 -15.86
CA MET A 191 12.65 -1.82 -15.05
C MET A 191 12.68 -3.21 -14.40
N CYS A 192 13.85 -3.85 -14.32
CA CYS A 192 14.01 -5.08 -13.53
C CYS A 192 14.10 -4.83 -12.01
N ALA A 193 14.12 -3.58 -11.56
CA ALA A 193 14.39 -3.25 -10.18
C ALA A 193 13.22 -3.48 -9.21
N ALA A 194 11.97 -3.32 -9.65
CA ALA A 194 10.80 -3.57 -8.77
C ALA A 194 10.68 -5.05 -8.34
N ILE A 195 11.23 -5.96 -9.15
CA ILE A 195 11.25 -7.41 -8.86
C ILE A 195 12.39 -7.77 -7.89
N SER A 196 13.45 -6.95 -7.82
CA SER A 196 14.58 -7.17 -6.92
C SER A 196 14.24 -6.93 -5.43
N VAL A 197 13.09 -6.36 -5.11
CA VAL A 197 12.59 -6.25 -3.73
C VAL A 197 12.17 -7.62 -3.19
N PHE A 198 11.58 -8.46 -4.05
CA PHE A 198 11.16 -9.80 -3.67
C PHE A 198 12.31 -10.74 -3.26
N PRO A 199 13.52 -10.71 -3.87
CA PRO A 199 14.66 -11.47 -3.34
C PRO A 199 15.13 -11.00 -1.96
N ARG A 200 14.86 -9.75 -1.56
CA ARG A 200 15.11 -9.29 -0.20
C ARG A 200 14.05 -9.85 0.76
N MET A 201 12.78 -9.91 0.33
CA MET A 201 11.74 -10.68 1.00
C MET A 201 12.09 -12.18 1.03
N LEU A 202 12.59 -12.75 -0.06
CA LEU A 202 12.99 -14.17 -0.14
C LEU A 202 14.16 -14.51 0.78
N ARG A 203 15.11 -13.60 1.02
CA ARG A 203 16.22 -13.82 1.96
C ARG A 203 15.80 -13.86 3.43
N CYS A 204 14.67 -13.27 3.78
CA CYS A 204 14.11 -13.37 5.12
C CYS A 204 13.44 -14.74 5.40
N PHE A 205 13.22 -15.57 4.37
CA PHE A 205 12.61 -16.89 4.50
C PHE A 205 13.61 -18.06 4.45
N SER A 206 14.89 -17.82 4.19
CA SER A 206 15.95 -18.84 4.06
C SER A 206 16.88 -18.92 5.28
N SER A 207 16.52 -18.32 6.39
CA SER A 207 17.27 -18.41 7.67
C SER A 207 16.45 -19.14 8.75
#